data_95b7364d988b046f07ca5c86e8fbd376
#
_entry.id   95b7364d988b046f07ca5c86e8fbd376
#
_cell.length_a   1.000
_cell.length_b   1.000
_cell.length_c   1.000
_cell.angle_alpha   90.00
_cell.angle_beta   90.00
_cell.angle_gamma   90.00
#
_symmetry.space_group_name_H-M   'P 1'
#
loop_
_entity.id
_entity.type
_entity.pdbx_description
1 polymer ?
#
loop_
_entity_poly.entity_id
_entity_poly.type
_entity_poly.pdbx_seq_one_letter_code
_entity_poly.pdbx_strand_id
1 'polypeptide(L)'
;MQIIAVEPCIVEVPLRRPAKGVHGVTAVQRSVLVRVAAGEAVEGWGNVDPTPGYSRLSVEDIHEAVTKLAPALVGLDPFNIRRALSVMDERVDGRLEAKAAVEMALCDLKARALGVPVHSLLGGRVKDRITLNAWIGTVPPAQAAAEAREWLARGFASAKIKIEGPDPEGLARVAAVREAVGDGLALRVDFNESLPLADAVAFIRKLEPFRLTLVEQPVERGRIAALAEIRRGIGVPLMADESVTGPASLIEIIRREAADIVKLKVMKQGGLTRTLAMVETAAAAGLGVVVGHGFGLTLSTLAEAAVAAVSPAVLDGCEAVGPLKMAGDVVTAPAVLDHGVLALPDRPGLGADVDRAALARYRR
;
A
#
# COMPACT_ATOMS: atom_id res chain seq x y z
N MET A 1 24.39 4.71 19.84
CA MET A 1 24.71 3.79 18.69
C MET A 1 24.75 4.64 17.44
N GLN A 2 25.57 4.27 16.45
CA GLN A 2 25.67 5.02 15.19
C GLN A 2 25.39 4.09 14.01
N ILE A 3 24.77 4.65 12.96
CA ILE A 3 24.61 3.95 11.67
C ILE A 3 26.00 3.75 11.06
N ILE A 4 26.32 2.51 10.69
CA ILE A 4 27.60 2.16 10.08
C ILE A 4 27.46 1.80 8.60
N ALA A 5 26.25 1.39 8.16
CA ALA A 5 25.99 1.10 6.75
C ALA A 5 24.50 1.31 6.41
N VAL A 6 24.24 1.74 5.16
CA VAL A 6 22.93 1.78 4.51
C VAL A 6 23.11 1.17 3.12
N GLU A 7 22.53 0.00 2.88
CA GLU A 7 22.80 -0.83 1.72
C GLU A 7 21.51 -1.17 0.99
N PRO A 8 21.24 -0.58 -0.19
CA PRO A 8 20.14 -1.01 -1.02
C PRO A 8 20.48 -2.24 -1.84
N CYS A 9 19.48 -3.07 -2.11
CA CYS A 9 19.58 -4.11 -3.13
C CYS A 9 18.25 -4.28 -3.86
N ILE A 10 18.33 -4.62 -5.15
CA ILE A 10 17.18 -4.95 -5.98
C ILE A 10 16.96 -6.45 -5.91
N VAL A 11 15.69 -6.86 -5.77
CA VAL A 11 15.28 -8.25 -5.85
C VAL A 11 14.15 -8.43 -6.86
N GLU A 12 14.10 -9.62 -7.47
CA GLU A 12 13.08 -10.02 -8.43
C GLU A 12 12.41 -11.31 -7.95
N VAL A 13 11.16 -11.20 -7.51
CA VAL A 13 10.39 -12.33 -7.00
C VAL A 13 9.26 -12.65 -7.99
N PRO A 14 9.17 -13.89 -8.52
CA PRO A 14 8.10 -14.27 -9.42
C PRO A 14 6.71 -14.17 -8.76
N LEU A 15 5.71 -13.80 -9.54
CA LEU A 15 4.31 -13.92 -9.14
C LEU A 15 3.83 -15.36 -9.30
N ARG A 16 2.91 -15.81 -8.44
CA ARG A 16 2.22 -17.13 -8.57
C ARG A 16 1.45 -17.25 -9.89
N ARG A 17 0.88 -16.14 -10.34
CA ARG A 17 0.19 -16.00 -11.63
C ARG A 17 0.50 -14.60 -12.16
N PRO A 18 0.73 -14.45 -13.47
CA PRO A 18 0.85 -13.11 -14.06
C PRO A 18 -0.37 -12.26 -13.73
N ALA A 19 -0.15 -11.03 -13.30
CA ALA A 19 -1.20 -10.08 -12.99
C ALA A 19 -1.43 -9.16 -14.18
N LYS A 20 -2.68 -9.10 -14.68
CA LYS A 20 -3.10 -8.15 -15.71
C LYS A 20 -3.77 -6.95 -15.03
N GLY A 21 -3.30 -5.77 -15.35
CA GLY A 21 -3.87 -4.51 -14.89
C GLY A 21 -3.85 -3.48 -16.01
N VAL A 22 -4.31 -2.26 -15.71
CA VAL A 22 -4.40 -1.12 -16.66
C VAL A 22 -3.05 -0.82 -17.32
N HIS A 23 -1.94 -1.11 -16.62
CA HIS A 23 -0.58 -0.81 -17.09
C HIS A 23 0.13 -2.02 -17.74
N GLY A 24 -0.60 -3.10 -18.07
CA GLY A 24 -0.06 -4.29 -18.73
C GLY A 24 0.00 -5.55 -17.86
N VAL A 25 0.83 -6.51 -18.28
CA VAL A 25 1.00 -7.80 -17.59
C VAL A 25 2.29 -7.80 -16.79
N THR A 26 2.21 -8.09 -15.50
CA THR A 26 3.35 -8.25 -14.60
C THR A 26 3.49 -9.72 -14.20
N ALA A 27 4.63 -10.32 -14.45
CA ALA A 27 4.95 -11.71 -14.07
C ALA A 27 5.97 -11.81 -12.92
N VAL A 28 6.68 -10.72 -12.65
CA VAL A 28 7.73 -10.62 -11.63
C VAL A 28 7.53 -9.33 -10.85
N GLN A 29 7.55 -9.40 -9.54
CA GLN A 29 7.65 -8.23 -8.69
C GLN A 29 9.12 -7.86 -8.54
N ARG A 30 9.46 -6.64 -8.94
CA ARG A 30 10.76 -6.02 -8.68
C ARG A 30 10.64 -5.13 -7.46
N SER A 31 11.54 -5.30 -6.51
CA SER A 31 11.48 -4.60 -5.21
C SER A 31 12.86 -4.08 -4.81
N VAL A 32 12.88 -3.01 -4.01
CA VAL A 32 14.11 -2.54 -3.38
C VAL A 32 14.04 -2.84 -1.90
N LEU A 33 15.03 -3.59 -1.42
CA LEU A 33 15.28 -3.76 0.01
C LEU A 33 16.40 -2.83 0.43
N VAL A 34 16.30 -2.33 1.65
CA VAL A 34 17.35 -1.51 2.29
C VAL A 34 17.71 -2.14 3.62
N ARG A 35 18.98 -2.44 3.79
CA ARG A 35 19.58 -2.81 5.07
C ARG A 35 20.18 -1.59 5.71
N VAL A 36 19.84 -1.32 6.98
CA VAL A 36 20.55 -0.35 7.82
C VAL A 36 21.22 -1.13 8.95
N ALA A 37 22.52 -0.96 9.10
CA ALA A 37 23.28 -1.55 10.21
C ALA A 37 23.78 -0.46 11.15
N ALA A 38 23.77 -0.76 12.46
CA ALA A 38 24.27 0.16 13.49
C ALA A 38 24.97 -0.61 14.62
N GLY A 39 26.05 -0.02 15.15
CA GLY A 39 26.86 -0.66 16.17
C GLY A 39 27.45 -1.98 15.69
N GLU A 40 27.70 -2.93 16.60
CA GLU A 40 28.39 -4.19 16.27
C GLU A 40 27.47 -5.29 15.70
N ALA A 41 26.15 -5.25 15.98
CA ALA A 41 25.29 -6.41 15.65
C ALA A 41 23.81 -6.09 15.39
N VAL A 42 23.39 -4.84 15.36
CA VAL A 42 21.98 -4.50 15.16
C VAL A 42 21.75 -4.06 13.72
N GLU A 43 20.79 -4.70 13.07
CA GLU A 43 20.36 -4.32 11.73
C GLU A 43 18.85 -4.26 11.65
N GLY A 44 18.36 -3.45 10.70
CA GLY A 44 16.97 -3.38 10.33
C GLY A 44 16.80 -3.37 8.83
N TRP A 45 15.62 -3.77 8.39
CA TRP A 45 15.28 -3.94 6.99
C TRP A 45 14.03 -3.15 6.62
N GLY A 46 14.09 -2.52 5.47
CA GLY A 46 12.95 -1.88 4.83
C GLY A 46 12.77 -2.39 3.41
N ASN A 47 11.55 -2.28 2.90
CA ASN A 47 11.20 -2.78 1.59
C ASN A 47 10.17 -1.88 0.91
N VAL A 48 10.37 -1.60 -0.37
CA VAL A 48 9.39 -0.94 -1.22
C VAL A 48 9.24 -1.68 -2.54
N ASP A 49 8.02 -1.71 -3.04
CA ASP A 49 7.58 -2.54 -4.15
C ASP A 49 6.95 -1.68 -5.25
N PRO A 50 7.73 -0.92 -6.01
CA PRO A 50 7.19 -0.07 -7.06
C PRO A 50 6.47 -0.91 -8.11
N THR A 51 5.32 -0.40 -8.56
CA THR A 51 4.51 -1.04 -9.58
C THR A 51 4.56 -0.19 -10.85
N PRO A 52 5.00 -0.73 -12.00
CA PRO A 52 5.04 0.00 -13.27
C PRO A 52 3.71 0.67 -13.60
N GLY A 53 3.77 1.92 -14.06
CA GLY A 53 2.59 2.73 -14.41
C GLY A 53 1.89 3.40 -13.22
N TYR A 54 1.92 2.79 -12.04
CA TYR A 54 1.41 3.36 -10.80
C TYR A 54 2.50 4.20 -10.08
N SER A 55 3.65 3.57 -9.80
CA SER A 55 4.78 4.23 -9.16
C SER A 55 5.50 5.16 -10.12
N ARG A 56 5.95 6.32 -9.62
CA ARG A 56 6.68 7.31 -10.41
C ARG A 56 8.15 6.96 -10.59
N LEU A 57 8.69 6.12 -9.70
CA LEU A 57 10.09 5.71 -9.68
C LEU A 57 10.22 4.25 -10.08
N SER A 58 11.25 3.94 -10.85
CA SER A 58 11.71 2.57 -11.09
C SER A 58 12.48 2.05 -9.87
N VAL A 59 12.74 0.75 -9.83
CA VAL A 59 13.61 0.16 -8.78
C VAL A 59 15.05 0.71 -8.89
N GLU A 60 15.51 1.02 -10.10
CA GLU A 60 16.81 1.63 -10.35
C GLU A 60 16.87 3.05 -9.77
N ASP A 61 15.84 3.88 -10.01
CA ASP A 61 15.75 5.23 -9.44
C ASP A 61 15.76 5.21 -7.91
N ILE A 62 15.05 4.26 -7.32
CA ILE A 62 14.98 4.10 -5.86
C ILE A 62 16.32 3.65 -5.31
N HIS A 63 16.94 2.64 -5.94
CA HIS A 63 18.27 2.14 -5.55
C HIS A 63 19.31 3.24 -5.61
N GLU A 64 19.36 4.00 -6.71
CA GLU A 64 20.27 5.15 -6.88
C GLU A 64 20.04 6.22 -5.81
N ALA A 65 18.78 6.56 -5.54
CA ALA A 65 18.44 7.56 -4.52
C ALA A 65 18.90 7.12 -3.12
N VAL A 66 18.69 5.84 -2.74
CA VAL A 66 19.19 5.31 -1.46
C VAL A 66 20.72 5.32 -1.43
N THR A 67 21.39 4.96 -2.53
CA THR A 67 22.85 4.98 -2.62
C THR A 67 23.40 6.41 -2.41
N LYS A 68 22.73 7.44 -2.94
CA LYS A 68 23.07 8.86 -2.73
C LYS A 68 22.82 9.32 -1.29
N LEU A 69 21.81 8.78 -0.63
CA LEU A 69 21.45 9.11 0.76
C LEU A 69 22.39 8.45 1.78
N ALA A 70 22.88 7.25 1.49
CA ALA A 70 23.64 6.43 2.44
C ALA A 70 24.82 7.16 3.12
N PRO A 71 25.72 7.89 2.40
CA PRO A 71 26.85 8.58 3.05
C PRO A 71 26.43 9.66 4.06
N ALA A 72 25.26 10.29 3.85
CA ALA A 72 24.76 11.33 4.76
C ALA A 72 24.09 10.76 6.01
N LEU A 73 23.74 9.50 6.01
CA LEU A 73 23.10 8.81 7.13
C LEU A 73 24.10 8.08 8.03
N VAL A 74 25.25 7.67 7.48
CA VAL A 74 26.33 7.05 8.26
C VAL A 74 26.82 8.04 9.33
N GLY A 75 26.98 7.53 10.56
CA GLY A 75 27.36 8.31 11.75
C GLY A 75 26.18 8.91 12.53
N LEU A 76 24.97 8.96 11.93
CA LEU A 76 23.78 9.41 12.67
C LEU A 76 23.35 8.37 13.71
N ASP A 77 22.65 8.84 14.75
CA ASP A 77 21.95 7.98 15.68
C ASP A 77 20.70 7.37 15.01
N PRO A 78 20.61 6.03 14.84
CA PRO A 78 19.48 5.37 14.20
C PRO A 78 18.16 5.55 14.99
N PHE A 79 18.22 5.94 16.27
CA PHE A 79 17.03 6.17 17.07
C PHE A 79 16.38 7.52 16.80
N ASN A 80 17.14 8.46 16.20
CA ASN A 80 16.65 9.79 15.85
C ASN A 80 16.09 9.80 14.41
N ILE A 81 14.99 9.07 14.19
CA ILE A 81 14.35 8.90 12.88
C ILE A 81 13.99 10.25 12.25
N ARG A 82 13.48 11.21 13.04
CA ARG A 82 13.12 12.54 12.51
C ARG A 82 14.34 13.30 11.97
N ARG A 83 15.52 13.14 12.60
CA ARG A 83 16.76 13.73 12.10
C ARG A 83 17.19 13.07 10.79
N ALA A 84 17.09 11.73 10.69
CA ALA A 84 17.39 11.01 9.46
C ALA A 84 16.46 11.46 8.31
N LEU A 85 15.16 11.62 8.58
CA LEU A 85 14.19 12.14 7.61
C LEU A 85 14.56 13.56 7.13
N SER A 86 14.93 14.48 8.05
CA SER A 86 15.38 15.83 7.68
C SER A 86 16.61 15.79 6.79
N VAL A 87 17.63 15.00 7.15
CA VAL A 87 18.84 14.83 6.34
C VAL A 87 18.51 14.27 4.94
N MET A 88 17.60 13.30 4.85
CA MET A 88 17.16 12.77 3.56
C MET A 88 16.44 13.82 2.71
N ASP A 89 15.63 14.69 3.32
CA ASP A 89 14.92 15.75 2.61
C ASP A 89 15.88 16.84 2.10
N GLU A 90 16.89 17.18 2.88
CA GLU A 90 17.93 18.15 2.49
C GLU A 90 18.81 17.63 1.34
N ARG A 91 19.00 16.32 1.23
CA ARG A 91 19.95 15.71 0.26
C ARG A 91 19.30 15.31 -1.05
N VAL A 92 18.04 14.87 -1.02
CA VAL A 92 17.33 14.36 -2.20
C VAL A 92 15.91 14.89 -2.17
N ASP A 93 15.56 15.69 -3.16
CA ASP A 93 14.18 16.18 -3.30
C ASP A 93 13.23 15.05 -3.76
N GLY A 94 12.01 15.06 -3.22
CA GLY A 94 11.02 14.03 -3.52
C GLY A 94 11.51 12.62 -3.16
N ARG A 95 11.48 11.70 -4.11
CA ARG A 95 11.95 10.31 -3.99
C ARG A 95 11.43 9.60 -2.73
N LEU A 96 10.12 9.76 -2.46
CA LEU A 96 9.50 9.30 -1.20
C LEU A 96 9.63 7.79 -0.99
N GLU A 97 9.58 7.00 -2.07
CA GLU A 97 9.75 5.56 -2.02
C GLU A 97 11.15 5.16 -1.48
N ALA A 98 12.19 5.87 -1.91
CA ALA A 98 13.55 5.64 -1.42
C ALA A 98 13.67 5.99 0.08
N LYS A 99 13.09 7.11 0.49
CA LYS A 99 13.06 7.55 1.89
C LYS A 99 12.23 6.59 2.75
N ALA A 100 11.14 6.06 2.21
CA ALA A 100 10.32 5.05 2.88
C ALA A 100 11.09 3.77 3.17
N ALA A 101 11.85 3.26 2.20
CA ALA A 101 12.64 2.05 2.40
C ALA A 101 13.70 2.23 3.51
N VAL A 102 14.37 3.39 3.53
CA VAL A 102 15.34 3.72 4.61
C VAL A 102 14.66 3.90 5.96
N GLU A 103 13.55 4.62 6.00
CA GLU A 103 12.84 4.89 7.26
C GLU A 103 12.23 3.62 7.85
N MET A 104 11.66 2.73 7.03
CA MET A 104 11.24 1.41 7.49
C MET A 104 12.39 0.62 8.12
N ALA A 105 13.57 0.63 7.48
CA ALA A 105 14.76 -0.05 8.00
C ALA A 105 15.20 0.54 9.34
N LEU A 106 15.13 1.86 9.50
CA LEU A 106 15.43 2.54 10.79
C LEU A 106 14.41 2.19 11.86
N CYS A 107 13.11 2.14 11.51
CA CYS A 107 12.06 1.73 12.44
C CYS A 107 12.22 0.26 12.88
N ASP A 108 12.50 -0.63 11.93
CA ASP A 108 12.78 -2.04 12.21
C ASP A 108 13.99 -2.19 13.13
N LEU A 109 15.10 -1.52 12.81
CA LEU A 109 16.32 -1.52 13.61
C LEU A 109 16.06 -1.03 15.04
N LYS A 110 15.41 0.14 15.17
CA LYS A 110 15.10 0.73 16.48
C LYS A 110 14.21 -0.20 17.31
N ALA A 111 13.18 -0.76 16.70
CA ALA A 111 12.27 -1.68 17.36
C ALA A 111 12.97 -2.98 17.80
N ARG A 112 13.84 -3.55 16.95
CA ARG A 112 14.70 -4.71 17.30
C ARG A 112 15.64 -4.39 18.46
N ALA A 113 16.31 -3.24 18.42
CA ALA A 113 17.23 -2.83 19.48
C ALA A 113 16.53 -2.62 20.83
N LEU A 114 15.27 -2.23 20.82
CA LEU A 114 14.43 -2.05 22.02
C LEU A 114 13.69 -3.34 22.43
N GLY A 115 13.73 -4.39 21.63
CA GLY A 115 13.02 -5.63 21.89
C GLY A 115 11.49 -5.54 21.74
N VAL A 116 10.98 -4.58 20.97
CA VAL A 116 9.54 -4.31 20.81
C VAL A 116 9.10 -4.42 19.34
N PRO A 117 7.82 -4.73 19.06
CA PRO A 117 7.26 -4.63 17.71
C PRO A 117 7.23 -3.18 17.21
N VAL A 118 7.33 -2.98 15.89
CA VAL A 118 7.31 -1.63 15.27
C VAL A 118 6.06 -0.84 15.64
N HIS A 119 4.87 -1.46 15.70
CA HIS A 119 3.65 -0.75 16.10
C HIS A 119 3.73 -0.10 17.49
N SER A 120 4.58 -0.61 18.40
CA SER A 120 4.82 0.02 19.71
C SER A 120 5.54 1.36 19.58
N LEU A 121 6.40 1.54 18.56
CA LEU A 121 7.03 2.83 18.26
C LEU A 121 6.04 3.85 17.67
N LEU A 122 4.92 3.38 17.16
CA LEU A 122 3.86 4.19 16.54
C LEU A 122 2.72 4.55 17.52
N GLY A 123 2.89 4.25 18.81
CA GLY A 123 1.90 4.56 19.85
C GLY A 123 1.15 3.34 20.39
N GLY A 124 1.40 2.15 19.85
CA GLY A 124 0.72 0.91 20.24
C GLY A 124 -0.51 0.60 19.38
N ARG A 125 -0.86 -0.66 19.29
CA ARG A 125 -1.95 -1.12 18.44
C ARG A 125 -3.31 -1.00 19.12
N VAL A 126 -4.32 -0.63 18.35
CA VAL A 126 -5.74 -0.69 18.70
C VAL A 126 -6.45 -1.87 18.02
N LYS A 127 -5.78 -2.51 17.06
CA LYS A 127 -6.24 -3.70 16.35
C LYS A 127 -5.16 -4.78 16.38
N ASP A 128 -5.52 -6.00 16.79
CA ASP A 128 -4.62 -7.16 16.78
C ASP A 128 -4.59 -7.86 15.41
N ARG A 129 -5.61 -7.62 14.59
CA ARG A 129 -5.83 -8.26 13.31
C ARG A 129 -6.26 -7.21 12.28
N ILE A 130 -5.72 -7.31 11.08
CA ILE A 130 -6.04 -6.43 9.97
C ILE A 130 -6.85 -7.23 8.94
N THR A 131 -8.07 -6.81 8.68
CA THR A 131 -8.88 -7.36 7.59
C THR A 131 -8.38 -6.85 6.26
N LEU A 132 -8.32 -7.74 5.29
CA LEU A 132 -7.77 -7.46 3.97
C LEU A 132 -8.86 -7.51 2.91
N ASN A 133 -8.65 -6.76 1.83
CA ASN A 133 -9.52 -6.70 0.68
C ASN A 133 -8.99 -7.61 -0.45
N ALA A 134 -9.84 -8.49 -0.98
CA ALA A 134 -9.51 -9.28 -2.16
C ALA A 134 -9.47 -8.39 -3.43
N TRP A 135 -8.99 -8.94 -4.53
CA TRP A 135 -8.92 -8.23 -5.81
C TRP A 135 -9.44 -9.10 -6.96
N ILE A 136 -10.07 -8.44 -7.93
CA ILE A 136 -10.50 -9.02 -9.21
C ILE A 136 -9.96 -8.09 -10.29
N GLY A 137 -9.14 -8.63 -11.18
CA GLY A 137 -8.52 -7.88 -12.27
C GLY A 137 -9.48 -7.55 -13.40
N THR A 138 -8.93 -6.99 -14.48
CA THR A 138 -9.64 -6.75 -15.73
C THR A 138 -9.77 -8.07 -16.48
N VAL A 139 -10.77 -8.86 -16.11
CA VAL A 139 -11.08 -10.19 -16.67
C VAL A 139 -12.54 -10.24 -17.15
N PRO A 140 -12.91 -11.18 -18.02
CA PRO A 140 -14.31 -11.33 -18.46
C PRO A 140 -15.29 -11.52 -17.29
N PRO A 141 -16.56 -11.09 -17.41
CA PRO A 141 -17.55 -11.15 -16.32
C PRO A 141 -17.72 -12.52 -15.68
N ALA A 142 -17.76 -13.59 -16.47
CA ALA A 142 -17.89 -14.96 -15.96
C ALA A 142 -16.67 -15.39 -15.12
N GLN A 143 -15.46 -15.01 -15.52
CA GLN A 143 -14.24 -15.27 -14.77
C GLN A 143 -14.22 -14.44 -13.47
N ALA A 144 -14.61 -13.17 -13.52
CA ALA A 144 -14.70 -12.32 -12.35
C ALA A 144 -15.67 -12.88 -11.29
N ALA A 145 -16.81 -13.39 -11.74
CA ALA A 145 -17.78 -14.07 -10.87
C ALA A 145 -17.19 -15.33 -10.22
N ALA A 146 -16.41 -16.13 -10.95
CA ALA A 146 -15.74 -17.31 -10.42
C ALA A 146 -14.67 -16.92 -9.39
N GLU A 147 -13.81 -15.93 -9.69
CA GLU A 147 -12.80 -15.41 -8.77
C GLU A 147 -13.45 -14.85 -7.48
N ALA A 148 -14.58 -14.16 -7.60
CA ALA A 148 -15.31 -13.63 -6.45
C ALA A 148 -15.80 -14.75 -5.51
N ARG A 149 -16.34 -15.85 -6.06
CA ARG A 149 -16.73 -17.04 -5.27
C ARG A 149 -15.52 -17.67 -4.57
N GLU A 150 -14.37 -17.76 -5.25
CA GLU A 150 -13.13 -18.25 -4.64
C GLU A 150 -12.69 -17.37 -3.46
N TRP A 151 -12.74 -16.04 -3.60
CA TRP A 151 -12.41 -15.12 -2.51
C TRP A 151 -13.36 -15.23 -1.32
N LEU A 152 -14.67 -15.33 -1.60
CA LEU A 152 -15.68 -15.56 -0.55
C LEU A 152 -15.43 -16.89 0.17
N ALA A 153 -15.18 -17.96 -0.55
CA ALA A 153 -14.86 -19.28 0.01
C ALA A 153 -13.56 -19.27 0.85
N ARG A 154 -12.61 -18.38 0.52
CA ARG A 154 -11.38 -18.15 1.30
C ARG A 154 -11.58 -17.23 2.50
N GLY A 155 -12.81 -16.83 2.82
CA GLY A 155 -13.17 -16.04 4.01
C GLY A 155 -12.92 -14.53 3.89
N PHE A 156 -12.66 -14.00 2.67
CA PHE A 156 -12.61 -12.55 2.48
C PHE A 156 -13.98 -11.94 2.66
N ALA A 157 -14.05 -10.77 3.31
CA ALA A 157 -15.27 -10.01 3.50
C ALA A 157 -15.49 -8.91 2.45
N SER A 158 -14.46 -8.56 1.70
CA SER A 158 -14.54 -7.51 0.65
C SER A 158 -13.66 -7.85 -0.55
N ALA A 159 -14.04 -7.31 -1.70
CA ALA A 159 -13.27 -7.43 -2.94
C ALA A 159 -13.32 -6.15 -3.76
N LYS A 160 -12.18 -5.80 -4.38
CA LYS A 160 -12.02 -4.69 -5.31
C LYS A 160 -12.02 -5.20 -6.75
N ILE A 161 -12.86 -4.62 -7.59
CA ILE A 161 -13.00 -4.94 -9.01
C ILE A 161 -12.37 -3.83 -9.83
N LYS A 162 -11.46 -4.18 -10.74
CA LYS A 162 -10.86 -3.22 -11.67
C LYS A 162 -11.78 -2.94 -12.84
N ILE A 163 -11.95 -1.64 -13.16
CA ILE A 163 -12.69 -1.15 -14.31
C ILE A 163 -11.81 -0.17 -15.08
N GLU A 164 -11.76 -0.33 -16.38
CA GLU A 164 -11.01 0.56 -17.28
C GLU A 164 -11.99 1.43 -18.08
N GLY A 165 -12.01 2.73 -17.82
CA GLY A 165 -12.88 3.67 -18.53
C GLY A 165 -14.37 3.43 -18.33
N PRO A 166 -15.24 4.08 -19.15
CA PRO A 166 -16.69 3.90 -19.12
C PRO A 166 -17.09 2.64 -19.94
N ASP A 167 -16.46 1.50 -19.63
CA ASP A 167 -16.57 0.25 -20.37
C ASP A 167 -17.83 -0.54 -19.99
N PRO A 168 -18.71 -0.91 -20.98
CA PRO A 168 -19.85 -1.80 -20.75
C PRO A 168 -19.45 -3.17 -20.17
N GLU A 169 -18.28 -3.71 -20.51
CA GLU A 169 -17.80 -4.96 -19.96
C GLU A 169 -17.44 -4.82 -18.47
N GLY A 170 -16.90 -3.65 -18.06
CA GLY A 170 -16.67 -3.32 -16.66
C GLY A 170 -17.97 -3.30 -15.85
N LEU A 171 -19.03 -2.73 -16.39
CA LEU A 171 -20.36 -2.75 -15.77
C LEU A 171 -20.89 -4.19 -15.66
N ALA A 172 -20.81 -4.98 -16.76
CA ALA A 172 -21.21 -6.39 -16.77
C ALA A 172 -20.40 -7.22 -15.77
N ARG A 173 -19.10 -6.92 -15.60
CA ARG A 173 -18.22 -7.57 -14.62
C ARG A 173 -18.72 -7.35 -13.20
N VAL A 174 -19.06 -6.11 -12.82
CA VAL A 174 -19.60 -5.80 -11.50
C VAL A 174 -20.94 -6.49 -11.26
N ALA A 175 -21.83 -6.47 -12.27
CA ALA A 175 -23.11 -7.16 -12.21
C ALA A 175 -22.95 -8.67 -11.95
N ALA A 176 -22.09 -9.34 -12.76
CA ALA A 176 -21.82 -10.78 -12.62
C ALA A 176 -21.21 -11.14 -11.27
N VAL A 177 -20.31 -10.31 -10.73
CA VAL A 177 -19.76 -10.52 -9.40
C VAL A 177 -20.84 -10.38 -8.32
N ARG A 178 -21.66 -9.32 -8.37
CA ARG A 178 -22.74 -9.11 -7.40
C ARG A 178 -23.77 -10.25 -7.43
N GLU A 179 -24.14 -10.71 -8.62
CA GLU A 179 -25.02 -11.87 -8.78
C GLU A 179 -24.40 -13.13 -8.16
N ALA A 180 -23.10 -13.34 -8.37
CA ALA A 180 -22.39 -14.55 -7.93
C ALA A 180 -22.22 -14.67 -6.42
N VAL A 181 -22.07 -13.55 -5.69
CA VAL A 181 -21.72 -13.54 -4.25
C VAL A 181 -22.80 -12.89 -3.38
N GLY A 182 -23.86 -12.33 -3.98
CA GLY A 182 -24.90 -11.61 -3.22
C GLY A 182 -24.30 -10.53 -2.33
N ASP A 183 -24.68 -10.48 -1.08
CA ASP A 183 -24.15 -9.57 -0.05
C ASP A 183 -22.98 -10.20 0.75
N GLY A 184 -22.51 -11.38 0.37
CA GLY A 184 -21.39 -12.06 1.04
C GLY A 184 -20.04 -11.36 0.89
N LEU A 185 -19.88 -10.49 -0.12
CA LEU A 185 -18.71 -9.62 -0.26
C LEU A 185 -19.13 -8.15 -0.36
N ALA A 186 -18.50 -7.28 0.43
CA ALA A 186 -18.52 -5.84 0.24
C ALA A 186 -17.70 -5.50 -1.02
N LEU A 187 -18.35 -4.94 -2.04
CA LEU A 187 -17.71 -4.68 -3.33
C LEU A 187 -17.21 -3.24 -3.43
N ARG A 188 -16.02 -3.08 -3.97
CA ARG A 188 -15.38 -1.82 -4.34
C ARG A 188 -15.04 -1.82 -5.82
N VAL A 189 -15.01 -0.67 -6.45
CA VAL A 189 -14.49 -0.53 -7.82
C VAL A 189 -13.32 0.44 -7.84
N ASP A 190 -12.35 0.17 -8.70
CA ASP A 190 -11.16 1.02 -8.86
C ASP A 190 -10.93 1.29 -10.35
N PHE A 191 -10.93 2.56 -10.69
CA PHE A 191 -10.74 3.03 -12.06
C PHE A 191 -9.29 3.33 -12.41
N ASN A 192 -8.40 3.45 -11.43
CA ASN A 192 -7.02 3.87 -11.64
C ASN A 192 -6.89 5.03 -12.65
N GLU A 193 -7.62 6.12 -12.41
CA GLU A 193 -7.58 7.35 -13.22
C GLU A 193 -8.21 7.23 -14.64
N SER A 194 -8.87 6.14 -14.98
CA SER A 194 -9.23 5.82 -16.38
C SER A 194 -10.53 6.42 -16.87
N LEU A 195 -11.37 7.02 -16.01
CA LEU A 195 -12.63 7.64 -16.48
C LEU A 195 -12.39 9.03 -17.08
N PRO A 196 -12.92 9.32 -18.29
CA PRO A 196 -13.06 10.68 -18.76
C PRO A 196 -13.94 11.49 -17.80
N LEU A 197 -13.53 12.70 -17.47
CA LEU A 197 -14.28 13.54 -16.51
C LEU A 197 -15.75 13.74 -16.91
N ALA A 198 -16.00 13.94 -18.21
CA ALA A 198 -17.37 14.16 -18.73
C ALA A 198 -18.31 12.97 -18.47
N ASP A 199 -17.78 11.76 -18.38
CA ASP A 199 -18.56 10.53 -18.25
C ASP A 199 -18.63 10.03 -16.79
N ALA A 200 -17.74 10.53 -15.91
CA ALA A 200 -17.47 9.96 -14.61
C ALA A 200 -18.73 9.81 -13.73
N VAL A 201 -19.47 10.88 -13.52
CA VAL A 201 -20.70 10.86 -12.69
C VAL A 201 -21.76 9.93 -13.31
N ALA A 202 -22.00 10.06 -14.62
CA ALA A 202 -23.02 9.29 -15.31
C ALA A 202 -22.69 7.77 -15.30
N PHE A 203 -21.42 7.42 -15.44
CA PHE A 203 -20.99 6.03 -15.41
C PHE A 203 -21.04 5.44 -14.00
N ILE A 204 -20.55 6.17 -12.97
CA ILE A 204 -20.57 5.71 -11.58
C ILE A 204 -22.01 5.49 -11.10
N ARG A 205 -22.97 6.36 -11.48
CA ARG A 205 -24.39 6.16 -11.16
C ARG A 205 -24.98 4.87 -11.71
N LYS A 206 -24.49 4.36 -12.84
CA LYS A 206 -24.90 3.03 -13.36
C LYS A 206 -24.40 1.87 -12.48
N LEU A 207 -23.39 2.10 -11.65
CA LEU A 207 -22.84 1.12 -10.71
C LEU A 207 -23.55 1.13 -9.33
N GLU A 208 -24.26 2.19 -8.98
CA GLU A 208 -24.94 2.32 -7.68
C GLU A 208 -25.93 1.18 -7.36
N PRO A 209 -26.71 0.65 -8.33
CA PRO A 209 -27.61 -0.49 -8.07
C PRO A 209 -26.88 -1.74 -7.53
N PHE A 210 -25.58 -1.85 -7.76
CA PHE A 210 -24.79 -2.99 -7.29
C PHE A 210 -24.29 -2.83 -5.84
N ARG A 211 -24.74 -1.79 -5.11
CA ARG A 211 -24.46 -1.57 -3.69
C ARG A 211 -22.96 -1.61 -3.38
N LEU A 212 -22.19 -0.79 -4.09
CA LEU A 212 -20.75 -0.64 -3.84
C LEU A 212 -20.50 0.07 -2.51
N THR A 213 -19.46 -0.33 -1.80
CA THR A 213 -19.03 0.34 -0.56
C THR A 213 -18.15 1.55 -0.80
N LEU A 214 -17.45 1.60 -1.93
CA LEU A 214 -16.71 2.77 -2.40
C LEU A 214 -16.37 2.67 -3.90
N VAL A 215 -16.06 3.84 -4.46
CA VAL A 215 -15.45 4.03 -5.77
C VAL A 215 -14.09 4.67 -5.59
N GLU A 216 -13.04 4.06 -6.17
CA GLU A 216 -11.65 4.50 -6.04
C GLU A 216 -11.19 5.20 -7.31
N GLN A 217 -10.55 6.38 -7.14
CA GLN A 217 -9.82 7.18 -8.12
C GLN A 217 -10.37 7.15 -9.56
N PRO A 218 -11.55 7.72 -9.80
CA PRO A 218 -12.17 7.67 -11.12
C PRO A 218 -11.39 8.46 -12.18
N VAL A 219 -10.84 9.63 -11.84
CA VAL A 219 -10.20 10.55 -12.76
C VAL A 219 -8.73 10.80 -12.41
N GLU A 220 -8.00 11.40 -13.34
CA GLU A 220 -6.57 11.72 -13.22
C GLU A 220 -6.21 12.41 -11.90
N ARG A 221 -5.09 12.00 -11.31
CA ARG A 221 -4.62 12.40 -9.96
C ARG A 221 -4.49 13.90 -9.73
N GLY A 222 -4.17 14.67 -10.77
CA GLY A 222 -4.05 16.14 -10.68
C GLY A 222 -5.39 16.88 -10.59
N ARG A 223 -6.52 16.18 -10.79
CA ARG A 223 -7.84 16.79 -10.87
C ARG A 223 -8.63 16.73 -9.56
N ILE A 224 -8.04 17.20 -8.45
CA ILE A 224 -8.70 17.15 -7.13
C ILE A 224 -10.03 17.94 -7.12
N ALA A 225 -10.12 19.06 -7.84
CA ALA A 225 -11.38 19.79 -7.97
C ALA A 225 -12.48 18.94 -8.65
N ALA A 226 -12.10 18.15 -9.67
CA ALA A 226 -13.04 17.25 -10.33
C ALA A 226 -13.49 16.09 -9.42
N LEU A 227 -12.60 15.56 -8.56
CA LEU A 227 -13.02 14.59 -7.53
C LEU A 227 -14.10 15.16 -6.62
N ALA A 228 -13.99 16.44 -6.21
CA ALA A 228 -15.02 17.10 -5.40
C ALA A 228 -16.37 17.24 -6.13
N GLU A 229 -16.35 17.49 -7.43
CA GLU A 229 -17.57 17.53 -8.26
C GLU A 229 -18.20 16.14 -8.38
N ILE A 230 -17.38 15.12 -8.66
CA ILE A 230 -17.84 13.71 -8.76
C ILE A 230 -18.45 13.28 -7.42
N ARG A 231 -17.77 13.52 -6.30
CA ARG A 231 -18.26 13.16 -4.96
C ARG A 231 -19.66 13.71 -4.68
N ARG A 232 -19.90 14.99 -5.03
CA ARG A 232 -21.24 15.61 -4.87
C ARG A 232 -22.30 15.03 -5.82
N GLY A 233 -21.85 14.43 -6.93
CA GLY A 233 -22.73 13.90 -7.97
C GLY A 233 -23.11 12.43 -7.82
N ILE A 234 -22.53 11.68 -6.87
CA ILE A 234 -22.73 10.24 -6.71
C ILE A 234 -23.23 9.91 -5.30
N GLY A 235 -23.93 8.78 -5.15
CA GLY A 235 -24.43 8.28 -3.88
C GLY A 235 -23.50 7.26 -3.19
N VAL A 236 -22.35 6.94 -3.80
CA VAL A 236 -21.37 5.97 -3.27
C VAL A 236 -20.17 6.72 -2.70
N PRO A 237 -19.60 6.33 -1.56
CA PRO A 237 -18.37 6.94 -1.03
C PRO A 237 -17.24 6.96 -2.05
N LEU A 238 -16.54 8.10 -2.17
CA LEU A 238 -15.42 8.30 -3.06
C LEU A 238 -14.09 8.18 -2.31
N MET A 239 -13.19 7.33 -2.81
CA MET A 239 -11.83 7.17 -2.29
C MET A 239 -10.81 7.79 -3.25
N ALA A 240 -9.95 8.66 -2.73
CA ALA A 240 -8.79 9.18 -3.43
C ALA A 240 -7.56 8.32 -3.13
N ASP A 241 -6.88 7.79 -4.17
CA ASP A 241 -5.63 7.05 -4.09
C ASP A 241 -4.48 7.81 -4.77
N GLU A 242 -4.44 7.81 -6.10
CA GLU A 242 -3.34 8.44 -6.86
C GLU A 242 -3.26 9.95 -6.60
N SER A 243 -4.37 10.60 -6.28
CA SER A 243 -4.41 12.01 -5.92
C SER A 243 -3.75 12.34 -4.57
N VAL A 244 -3.56 11.35 -3.70
CA VAL A 244 -2.90 11.54 -2.40
C VAL A 244 -1.40 11.38 -2.54
N THR A 245 -0.71 12.40 -3.03
CA THR A 245 0.73 12.38 -3.30
C THR A 245 1.60 12.81 -2.12
N GLY A 246 0.99 13.34 -1.06
CA GLY A 246 1.69 13.80 0.14
C GLY A 246 0.79 14.72 0.99
N PRO A 247 1.32 15.34 2.05
CA PRO A 247 0.54 16.16 2.97
C PRO A 247 -0.19 17.32 2.28
N ALA A 248 0.44 18.00 1.32
CA ALA A 248 -0.18 19.12 0.61
C ALA A 248 -1.43 18.71 -0.17
N SER A 249 -1.37 17.59 -0.91
CA SER A 249 -2.53 17.08 -1.63
C SER A 249 -3.63 16.57 -0.69
N LEU A 250 -3.29 15.98 0.45
CA LEU A 250 -4.25 15.59 1.47
C LEU A 250 -5.00 16.82 2.01
N ILE A 251 -4.30 17.90 2.34
CA ILE A 251 -4.92 19.15 2.79
C ILE A 251 -5.82 19.74 1.70
N GLU A 252 -5.43 19.68 0.43
CA GLU A 252 -6.26 20.13 -0.68
C GLU A 252 -7.54 19.27 -0.82
N ILE A 253 -7.43 17.95 -0.72
CA ILE A 253 -8.58 17.02 -0.72
C ILE A 253 -9.54 17.37 0.42
N ILE A 254 -9.03 17.60 1.63
CA ILE A 254 -9.83 18.00 2.80
C ILE A 254 -10.54 19.33 2.54
N ARG A 255 -9.81 20.38 2.13
CA ARG A 255 -10.38 21.72 1.91
C ARG A 255 -11.44 21.75 0.83
N ARG A 256 -11.33 20.90 -0.19
CA ARG A 256 -12.29 20.80 -1.29
C ARG A 256 -13.41 19.81 -1.02
N GLU A 257 -13.35 19.08 0.09
CA GLU A 257 -14.25 17.94 0.36
C GLU A 257 -14.27 16.97 -0.82
N ALA A 258 -13.07 16.64 -1.35
CA ALA A 258 -12.92 15.93 -2.61
C ALA A 258 -13.00 14.40 -2.49
N ALA A 259 -13.07 13.87 -1.29
CA ALA A 259 -13.20 12.44 -1.03
C ALA A 259 -13.86 12.20 0.33
N ASP A 260 -14.41 11.00 0.53
CA ASP A 260 -14.87 10.48 1.82
C ASP A 260 -13.80 9.64 2.50
N ILE A 261 -12.94 9.04 1.69
CA ILE A 261 -11.89 8.10 2.09
C ILE A 261 -10.61 8.47 1.35
N VAL A 262 -9.47 8.32 2.02
CA VAL A 262 -8.16 8.43 1.40
C VAL A 262 -7.39 7.13 1.51
N LYS A 263 -6.65 6.79 0.46
CA LYS A 263 -5.78 5.62 0.44
C LYS A 263 -4.32 6.01 0.65
N LEU A 264 -3.74 5.49 1.70
CA LEU A 264 -2.35 5.72 2.07
C LEU A 264 -1.52 4.45 1.88
N LYS A 265 -0.28 4.62 1.44
CA LYS A 265 0.70 3.54 1.25
C LYS A 265 2.01 3.97 1.85
N VAL A 266 2.60 3.17 2.73
CA VAL A 266 3.83 3.51 3.47
C VAL A 266 4.95 3.95 2.51
N MET A 267 5.10 3.23 1.39
CA MET A 267 6.11 3.60 0.40
C MET A 267 5.82 4.94 -0.30
N LYS A 268 4.55 5.22 -0.65
CA LYS A 268 4.14 6.43 -1.36
C LYS A 268 4.27 7.68 -0.50
N GLN A 269 4.08 7.56 0.82
CA GLN A 269 4.11 8.68 1.76
C GLN A 269 5.49 8.92 2.39
N GLY A 270 6.49 8.08 2.08
CA GLY A 270 7.86 8.28 2.54
C GLY A 270 8.16 7.69 3.93
N GLY A 271 7.47 6.61 4.32
CA GLY A 271 7.72 5.84 5.53
C GLY A 271 6.56 5.79 6.51
N LEU A 272 6.72 5.01 7.58
CA LEU A 272 5.69 4.78 8.60
C LEU A 272 5.31 6.07 9.35
N THR A 273 6.30 6.86 9.76
CA THR A 273 6.08 8.11 10.54
C THR A 273 5.25 9.11 9.75
N ARG A 274 5.56 9.31 8.47
CA ARG A 274 4.81 10.24 7.60
C ARG A 274 3.43 9.72 7.28
N THR A 275 3.31 8.42 7.04
CA THR A 275 2.01 7.80 6.77
C THR A 275 1.09 7.92 7.97
N LEU A 276 1.59 7.67 9.19
CA LEU A 276 0.80 7.83 10.42
C LEU A 276 0.34 9.28 10.60
N ALA A 277 1.22 10.26 10.39
CA ALA A 277 0.84 11.69 10.47
C ALA A 277 -0.29 12.04 9.49
N MET A 278 -0.29 11.45 8.28
CA MET A 278 -1.37 11.62 7.31
C MET A 278 -2.66 10.88 7.70
N VAL A 279 -2.56 9.69 8.32
CA VAL A 279 -3.71 8.98 8.91
C VAL A 279 -4.40 9.86 9.95
N GLU A 280 -3.63 10.42 10.89
CA GLU A 280 -4.15 11.29 11.95
C GLU A 280 -4.76 12.59 11.39
N THR A 281 -4.14 13.18 10.36
CA THR A 281 -4.67 14.36 9.68
C THR A 281 -6.00 14.06 8.99
N ALA A 282 -6.11 12.94 8.28
CA ALA A 282 -7.34 12.49 7.63
C ALA A 282 -8.44 12.20 8.67
N ALA A 283 -8.09 11.50 9.75
CA ALA A 283 -9.00 11.21 10.86
C ALA A 283 -9.56 12.48 11.52
N ALA A 284 -8.69 13.46 11.79
CA ALA A 284 -9.10 14.75 12.37
C ALA A 284 -10.04 15.54 11.44
N ALA A 285 -9.96 15.32 10.13
CA ALA A 285 -10.86 15.90 9.13
C ALA A 285 -12.15 15.07 8.89
N GLY A 286 -12.33 13.94 9.60
CA GLY A 286 -13.49 13.06 9.44
C GLY A 286 -13.43 12.15 8.22
N LEU A 287 -12.27 12.00 7.57
CA LEU A 287 -12.09 11.07 6.45
C LEU A 287 -11.78 9.66 6.94
N GLY A 288 -12.36 8.64 6.28
CA GLY A 288 -11.90 7.27 6.41
C GLY A 288 -10.53 7.08 5.76
N VAL A 289 -9.77 6.10 6.25
CA VAL A 289 -8.46 5.76 5.67
C VAL A 289 -8.45 4.29 5.27
N VAL A 290 -7.96 3.98 4.08
CA VAL A 290 -7.57 2.63 3.66
C VAL A 290 -6.06 2.61 3.54
N VAL A 291 -5.40 1.63 4.15
CA VAL A 291 -3.95 1.44 4.04
C VAL A 291 -3.67 0.26 3.14
N GLY A 292 -2.64 0.39 2.33
CA GLY A 292 -2.10 -0.77 1.65
C GLY A 292 -1.77 -0.60 0.19
N HIS A 293 -0.94 -1.53 -0.20
CA HIS A 293 -0.34 -1.67 -1.50
C HIS A 293 -0.63 -3.08 -2.03
N GLY A 294 -1.25 -3.17 -3.19
CA GLY A 294 -1.76 -4.45 -3.72
C GLY A 294 -0.70 -5.46 -4.15
N PHE A 295 0.57 -5.08 -4.17
CA PHE A 295 1.76 -5.93 -4.40
C PHE A 295 2.73 -5.75 -3.24
N GLY A 296 3.74 -6.58 -3.14
CA GLY A 296 4.81 -6.42 -2.15
C GLY A 296 5.17 -7.70 -1.42
N LEU A 297 6.32 -7.64 -0.76
CA LEU A 297 6.86 -8.71 0.06
C LEU A 297 6.35 -8.58 1.50
N THR A 298 6.70 -9.55 2.33
CA THR A 298 6.26 -9.58 3.73
C THR A 298 6.68 -8.34 4.52
N LEU A 299 7.89 -7.80 4.32
CA LEU A 299 8.37 -6.65 5.08
C LEU A 299 7.50 -5.41 4.87
N SER A 300 7.21 -5.05 3.61
CA SER A 300 6.32 -3.92 3.30
C SER A 300 4.89 -4.17 3.77
N THR A 301 4.40 -5.40 3.63
CA THR A 301 3.07 -5.80 4.12
C THR A 301 2.93 -5.61 5.63
N LEU A 302 3.94 -6.01 6.41
CA LEU A 302 3.93 -5.85 7.87
C LEU A 302 4.11 -4.39 8.28
N ALA A 303 4.87 -3.59 7.53
CA ALA A 303 4.97 -2.15 7.75
C ALA A 303 3.61 -1.46 7.57
N GLU A 304 2.87 -1.80 6.51
CA GLU A 304 1.53 -1.27 6.28
C GLU A 304 0.53 -1.75 7.34
N ALA A 305 0.60 -3.03 7.72
CA ALA A 305 -0.23 -3.57 8.79
C ALA A 305 0.04 -2.89 10.14
N ALA A 306 1.30 -2.56 10.45
CA ALA A 306 1.66 -1.82 11.66
C ALA A 306 1.01 -0.44 11.70
N VAL A 307 1.01 0.31 10.58
CA VAL A 307 0.31 1.60 10.48
C VAL A 307 -1.20 1.41 10.59
N ALA A 308 -1.76 0.40 9.93
CA ALA A 308 -3.19 0.14 9.97
C ALA A 308 -3.70 -0.24 11.38
N ALA A 309 -2.84 -0.85 12.19
CA ALA A 309 -3.19 -1.32 13.52
C ALA A 309 -3.29 -0.22 14.58
N VAL A 310 -2.62 0.92 14.38
CA VAL A 310 -2.46 1.94 15.43
C VAL A 310 -3.51 3.04 15.38
N SER A 311 -4.44 3.00 14.42
CA SER A 311 -5.49 4.01 14.32
C SER A 311 -6.88 3.39 14.07
N PRO A 312 -7.92 3.79 14.82
CA PRO A 312 -9.29 3.37 14.56
C PRO A 312 -9.87 3.97 13.26
N ALA A 313 -9.26 5.04 12.72
CA ALA A 313 -9.69 5.67 11.46
C ALA A 313 -9.36 4.82 10.23
N VAL A 314 -8.45 3.85 10.35
CA VAL A 314 -8.17 2.92 9.26
C VAL A 314 -9.32 1.92 9.16
N LEU A 315 -9.99 1.93 8.02
CA LEU A 315 -11.14 1.08 7.73
C LEU A 315 -10.74 -0.37 7.49
N ASP A 316 -11.69 -1.28 7.64
CA ASP A 316 -11.55 -2.67 7.26
C ASP A 316 -11.38 -2.83 5.74
N GLY A 317 -10.71 -3.92 5.34
CA GLY A 317 -10.39 -4.17 3.95
C GLY A 317 -9.17 -3.39 3.47
N CYS A 318 -8.10 -3.40 4.25
CA CYS A 318 -6.77 -2.95 3.81
C CYS A 318 -6.26 -3.75 2.61
N GLU A 319 -5.36 -3.18 1.82
CA GLU A 319 -4.92 -3.80 0.57
C GLU A 319 -3.51 -4.41 0.62
N ALA A 320 -3.00 -4.73 1.80
CA ALA A 320 -1.69 -5.35 2.01
C ALA A 320 -1.68 -6.86 1.68
N VAL A 321 -2.03 -7.21 0.44
CA VAL A 321 -2.22 -8.60 -0.03
C VAL A 321 -1.07 -9.15 -0.87
N GLY A 322 0.06 -8.44 -0.90
CA GLY A 322 1.24 -8.82 -1.70
C GLY A 322 1.66 -10.29 -1.54
N PRO A 323 1.86 -10.81 -0.32
CA PRO A 323 2.31 -12.19 -0.10
C PRO A 323 1.42 -13.26 -0.75
N LEU A 324 0.12 -12.98 -0.96
CA LEU A 324 -0.77 -13.91 -1.69
C LEU A 324 -0.44 -14.01 -3.19
N LYS A 325 0.20 -13.00 -3.75
CA LYS A 325 0.55 -12.92 -5.16
C LYS A 325 1.94 -13.45 -5.47
N MET A 326 2.86 -13.42 -4.47
CA MET A 326 4.25 -13.80 -4.66
C MET A 326 4.43 -15.33 -4.63
N ALA A 327 5.27 -15.86 -5.52
CA ALA A 327 5.67 -17.27 -5.51
C ALA A 327 6.76 -17.58 -4.47
N GLY A 328 7.39 -16.56 -3.93
CA GLY A 328 8.42 -16.63 -2.88
C GLY A 328 8.48 -15.34 -2.09
N ASP A 329 9.41 -15.27 -1.15
CA ASP A 329 9.70 -14.10 -0.32
C ASP A 329 11.17 -14.08 0.08
N VAL A 330 11.61 -12.99 0.70
CA VAL A 330 12.99 -12.81 1.18
C VAL A 330 13.11 -12.97 2.70
N VAL A 331 12.06 -13.47 3.35
CA VAL A 331 12.03 -13.69 4.81
C VAL A 331 11.93 -15.17 5.15
N THR A 332 12.37 -15.54 6.35
CA THR A 332 12.33 -16.92 6.83
C THR A 332 10.92 -17.47 7.00
N ALA A 333 9.99 -16.60 7.39
CA ALA A 333 8.58 -16.93 7.56
C ALA A 333 7.72 -15.82 6.94
N PRO A 334 7.20 -16.03 5.72
CA PRO A 334 6.29 -15.07 5.08
C PRO A 334 5.03 -14.83 5.90
N ALA A 335 4.47 -13.61 5.77
CA ALA A 335 3.22 -13.26 6.43
C ALA A 335 2.09 -14.21 6.01
N VAL A 336 1.41 -14.76 7.00
CA VAL A 336 0.27 -15.67 6.79
C VAL A 336 -1.02 -14.85 6.81
N LEU A 337 -1.74 -14.93 5.69
CA LEU A 337 -3.06 -14.32 5.54
C LEU A 337 -4.11 -15.43 5.62
N ASP A 338 -4.81 -15.47 6.73
CA ASP A 338 -5.81 -16.48 7.00
C ASP A 338 -7.22 -15.91 6.96
N HIS A 339 -8.09 -16.48 6.11
CA HIS A 339 -9.47 -16.02 5.92
C HIS A 339 -9.59 -14.50 5.68
N GLY A 340 -8.72 -13.96 4.83
CA GLY A 340 -8.69 -12.53 4.53
C GLY A 340 -8.21 -11.64 5.68
N VAL A 341 -7.55 -12.22 6.67
CA VAL A 341 -7.06 -11.51 7.85
C VAL A 341 -5.56 -11.73 8.03
N LEU A 342 -4.84 -10.67 8.36
CA LEU A 342 -3.45 -10.68 8.78
C LEU A 342 -3.38 -10.43 10.30
N ALA A 343 -2.85 -11.39 11.06
CA ALA A 343 -2.50 -11.19 12.46
C ALA A 343 -1.18 -10.42 12.57
N LEU A 344 -1.12 -9.39 13.42
CA LEU A 344 0.11 -8.69 13.66
C LEU A 344 1.06 -9.53 14.50
N PRO A 345 2.35 -9.62 14.12
CA PRO A 345 3.33 -10.32 14.94
C PRO A 345 3.68 -9.52 16.21
N ASP A 346 3.86 -10.23 17.33
CA ASP A 346 4.36 -9.65 18.60
C ASP A 346 5.91 -9.71 18.70
N ARG A 347 6.59 -10.02 17.61
CA ARG A 347 8.05 -10.11 17.54
C ARG A 347 8.68 -8.74 17.36
N PRO A 348 9.94 -8.53 17.87
CA PRO A 348 10.66 -7.27 17.67
C PRO A 348 10.82 -6.88 16.20
N GLY A 349 10.88 -5.58 15.95
CA GLY A 349 10.98 -5.03 14.60
C GLY A 349 9.65 -5.08 13.84
N LEU A 350 9.74 -5.26 12.53
CA LEU A 350 8.58 -5.53 11.67
C LEU A 350 7.98 -6.93 11.92
N GLY A 351 8.65 -7.77 12.71
CA GLY A 351 8.16 -9.09 13.07
C GLY A 351 8.56 -10.21 12.10
N ALA A 352 9.42 -9.94 11.12
CA ALA A 352 9.95 -10.92 10.19
C ALA A 352 11.47 -10.80 10.09
N ASP A 353 12.16 -11.94 9.89
CA ASP A 353 13.60 -12.00 9.72
C ASP A 353 13.96 -12.29 8.26
N VAL A 354 14.92 -11.54 7.71
CA VAL A 354 15.40 -11.73 6.35
C VAL A 354 16.16 -13.05 6.22
N ASP A 355 15.74 -13.87 5.27
CA ASP A 355 16.46 -15.07 4.85
C ASP A 355 17.57 -14.68 3.85
N ARG A 356 18.81 -14.77 4.28
CA ARG A 356 19.98 -14.41 3.47
C ARG A 356 20.14 -15.31 2.23
N ALA A 357 19.72 -16.55 2.29
CA ALA A 357 19.78 -17.47 1.14
C ALA A 357 18.69 -17.12 0.10
N ALA A 358 17.49 -16.85 0.56
CA ALA A 358 16.40 -16.36 -0.31
C ALA A 358 16.76 -14.99 -0.91
N LEU A 359 17.29 -14.07 -0.11
CA LEU A 359 17.77 -12.78 -0.58
C LEU A 359 18.82 -12.93 -1.70
N ALA A 360 19.82 -13.79 -1.51
CA ALA A 360 20.86 -14.06 -2.51
C ALA A 360 20.27 -14.67 -3.80
N ARG A 361 19.24 -15.52 -3.69
CA ARG A 361 18.54 -16.14 -4.83
C ARG A 361 17.82 -15.12 -5.70
N TYR A 362 17.17 -14.12 -5.08
CA TYR A 362 16.33 -13.12 -5.78
C TYR A 362 17.07 -11.83 -6.09
N ARG A 363 18.28 -11.62 -5.57
CA ARG A 363 19.09 -10.41 -5.79
C ARG A 363 19.52 -10.28 -7.26
N ARG A 364 19.53 -9.04 -7.77
CA ARG A 364 20.04 -8.64 -9.10
C ARG A 364 21.19 -7.66 -8.97
#